data_d78e6316e3d1e716de93bd6ae902c339
#
_entry.id   d78e6316e3d1e716de93bd6ae902c339
#
_cell.length_a   1.000
_cell.length_b   1.000
_cell.length_c   1.000
_cell.angle_alpha   90.00
_cell.angle_beta   90.00
_cell.angle_gamma   90.00
#
_symmetry.space_group_name_H-M   'P 1'
#
loop_
_entity.id
_entity.type
_entity.pdbx_description
1 polymer ?
#
loop_
_entity_poly.entity_id
_entity_poly.type
_entity_poly.pdbx_seq_one_letter_code
_entity_poly.pdbx_strand_id
1 'polypeptide(L)'
;MKNEWLITFRSITFAQRGERALRNGHIPCRMQRTPKHLTERGCGYCLRLRGLDIPGAVEILHREKLPYEKLYAIKEDGSTEERML
;
A
#
# COMPACT_ATOMS: atom_id res chain seq x y z
N MET A 1 -8.44 2.41 17.88
CA MET A 1 -8.73 1.59 16.72
C MET A 1 -7.76 1.90 15.60
N LYS A 2 -7.28 0.86 14.98
CA LYS A 2 -6.29 1.03 13.93
C LYS A 2 -6.98 1.20 12.60
N ASN A 3 -6.73 2.31 11.96
CA ASN A 3 -7.22 2.57 10.61
C ASN A 3 -6.06 2.32 9.65
N GLU A 4 -5.98 1.10 9.14
CA GLU A 4 -4.90 0.71 8.25
C GLU A 4 -5.37 0.54 6.82
N TRP A 5 -4.46 0.77 5.90
CA TRP A 5 -4.72 0.68 4.46
C TRP A 5 -3.64 -0.16 3.81
N LEU A 6 -3.94 -0.63 2.61
CA LEU A 6 -2.99 -1.34 1.76
C LEU A 6 -2.77 -0.55 0.48
N ILE A 7 -1.52 -0.49 0.05
CA ILE A 7 -1.16 0.03 -1.27
C ILE A 7 -0.66 -1.14 -2.07
N THR A 8 -1.35 -1.48 -3.15
CA THR A 8 -0.95 -2.63 -3.96
C THR A 8 -0.03 -2.20 -5.10
N PHE A 9 0.86 -3.10 -5.50
CA PHE A 9 1.83 -2.85 -6.54
C PHE A 9 1.78 -3.96 -7.57
N ARG A 10 2.20 -3.63 -8.78
CA ARG A 10 2.20 -4.58 -9.87
C ARG A 10 3.28 -5.66 -9.72
N SER A 11 4.39 -5.30 -9.11
CA SER A 11 5.51 -6.23 -8.95
C SER A 11 6.16 -6.08 -7.59
N ILE A 12 6.88 -7.12 -7.18
CA ILE A 12 7.61 -7.08 -5.92
C ILE A 12 8.68 -5.99 -5.95
N THR A 13 9.29 -5.75 -7.12
CA THR A 13 10.31 -4.72 -7.24
C THR A 13 9.75 -3.35 -6.90
N PHE A 14 8.58 -3.01 -7.44
CA PHE A 14 7.96 -1.73 -7.11
C PHE A 14 7.54 -1.67 -5.65
N ALA A 15 7.05 -2.77 -5.10
CA ALA A 15 6.69 -2.79 -3.68
C ALA A 15 7.92 -2.55 -2.80
N GLN A 16 9.04 -3.19 -3.13
CA GLN A 16 10.28 -3.01 -2.37
C GLN A 16 10.80 -1.58 -2.45
N ARG A 17 10.77 -1.01 -3.64
CA ARG A 17 11.20 0.38 -3.81
C ARG A 17 10.27 1.33 -3.07
N GLY A 18 8.97 1.05 -3.11
CA GLY A 18 8.00 1.85 -2.38
C GLY A 18 8.23 1.80 -0.89
N GLU A 19 8.49 0.60 -0.36
CA GLU A 19 8.77 0.46 1.06
C GLU A 19 9.97 1.30 1.47
N ARG A 20 11.04 1.22 0.68
CA ARG A 20 12.25 1.99 0.97
C ARG A 20 11.97 3.50 0.93
N ALA A 21 11.25 3.93 -0.11
CA ALA A 21 10.97 5.37 -0.26
C ALA A 21 10.13 5.89 0.91
N LEU A 22 9.13 5.12 1.33
CA LEU A 22 8.28 5.54 2.44
C LEU A 22 9.06 5.56 3.75
N ARG A 23 9.90 4.57 3.99
CA ARG A 23 10.71 4.54 5.20
C ARG A 23 11.70 5.69 5.23
N ASN A 24 12.30 6.02 4.09
CA ASN A 24 13.17 7.18 4.01
C ASN A 24 12.41 8.48 4.28
N GLY A 25 11.12 8.50 4.00
CA GLY A 25 10.26 9.64 4.30
C GLY A 25 9.64 9.56 5.69
N HIS A 26 10.12 8.64 6.54
CA HIS A 26 9.65 8.48 7.91
C HIS A 26 8.20 8.02 8.00
N ILE A 27 7.74 7.28 7.01
CA ILE A 27 6.41 6.69 7.05
C ILE A 27 6.56 5.19 7.34
N PRO A 28 6.11 4.74 8.50
CA PRO A 28 6.18 3.31 8.83
C PRO A 28 5.29 2.51 7.89
N CYS A 29 5.82 1.43 7.35
CA CYS A 29 5.03 0.55 6.50
C CYS A 29 5.62 -0.85 6.55
N ARG A 30 4.81 -1.83 6.15
CA ARG A 30 5.23 -3.21 6.14
C ARG A 30 4.81 -3.86 4.83
N MET A 31 5.76 -4.54 4.18
CA MET A 31 5.45 -5.26 2.96
C MET A 31 4.88 -6.62 3.30
N GLN A 32 3.85 -7.02 2.57
CA GLN A 32 3.21 -8.31 2.76
C GLN A 32 2.62 -8.79 1.45
N ARG A 33 2.22 -10.04 1.40
CA ARG A 33 1.52 -10.54 0.24
C ARG A 33 0.15 -9.91 0.14
N THR A 34 -0.23 -9.57 -1.07
CA THR A 34 -1.57 -9.03 -1.32
C THR A 34 -2.59 -10.15 -1.08
N PRO A 35 -3.66 -9.87 -0.32
CA PRO A 35 -4.73 -10.86 -0.13
C PRO A 35 -5.26 -11.35 -1.46
N LYS A 36 -5.59 -12.64 -1.54
CA LYS A 36 -5.99 -13.25 -2.79
C LYS A 36 -7.18 -12.58 -3.43
N HIS A 37 -8.13 -12.11 -2.63
CA HIS A 37 -9.33 -11.49 -3.18
C HIS A 37 -9.05 -10.11 -3.78
N LEU A 38 -7.86 -9.56 -3.59
CA LEU A 38 -7.48 -8.27 -4.15
C LEU A 38 -6.56 -8.40 -5.36
N THR A 39 -6.17 -9.60 -5.72
CA THR A 39 -5.29 -9.80 -6.85
C THR A 39 -5.89 -10.82 -7.81
N GLU A 40 -6.05 -10.41 -9.04
CA GLU A 40 -6.62 -11.27 -10.06
C GLU A 40 -5.65 -12.34 -10.54
N ARG A 41 -4.35 -12.12 -10.34
CA ARG A 41 -3.33 -13.00 -10.88
C ARG A 41 -2.68 -13.90 -9.85
N GLY A 42 -3.19 -13.87 -8.64
CA GLY A 42 -2.74 -14.80 -7.61
C GLY A 42 -1.40 -14.52 -6.98
N CYS A 43 -0.67 -13.53 -7.46
CA CYS A 43 0.57 -13.14 -6.81
C CYS A 43 0.72 -11.63 -6.87
N GLY A 44 1.29 -11.10 -5.80
CA GLY A 44 1.48 -9.68 -5.69
C GLY A 44 1.88 -9.32 -4.29
N TYR A 45 2.37 -8.10 -4.16
CA TYR A 45 2.82 -7.59 -2.87
C TYR A 45 2.23 -6.22 -2.65
N CYS A 46 2.01 -5.89 -1.39
CA CYS A 46 1.44 -4.60 -1.03
C CYS A 46 2.14 -4.08 0.21
N LEU A 47 1.92 -2.80 0.47
CA LEU A 47 2.42 -2.16 1.68
C LEU A 47 1.25 -1.87 2.59
N ARG A 48 1.43 -2.19 3.87
CA ARG A 48 0.42 -1.94 4.89
C ARG A 48 0.90 -0.78 5.74
N LEU A 49 0.03 0.21 5.92
CA LEU A 49 0.39 1.39 6.68
C LEU A 49 -0.87 2.04 7.23
N ARG A 50 -0.68 3.04 8.08
CA ARG A 50 -1.81 3.73 8.69
C ARG A 50 -2.51 4.62 7.68
N GLY A 51 -3.83 4.70 7.79
CA GLY A 51 -4.61 5.51 6.87
C GLY A 51 -4.21 6.98 6.89
N LEU A 52 -3.85 7.50 8.07
CA LEU A 52 -3.47 8.90 8.16
C LEU A 52 -2.18 9.21 7.40
N ASP A 53 -1.36 8.19 7.11
CA ASP A 53 -0.13 8.38 6.36
C ASP A 53 -0.33 8.24 4.84
N ILE A 54 -1.52 7.84 4.40
CA ILE A 54 -1.75 7.59 2.98
C ILE A 54 -1.50 8.82 2.09
N PRO A 55 -2.01 10.01 2.42
CA PRO A 55 -1.75 11.16 1.54
C PRO A 55 -0.25 11.44 1.37
N GLY A 56 0.49 11.39 2.48
CA GLY A 56 1.94 11.58 2.41
C GLY A 56 2.64 10.48 1.65
N ALA A 57 2.17 9.24 1.83
CA ALA A 57 2.76 8.10 1.13
C ALA A 57 2.57 8.22 -0.38
N VAL A 58 1.35 8.55 -0.81
CA VAL A 58 1.07 8.70 -2.24
C VAL A 58 1.91 9.82 -2.84
N GLU A 59 2.08 10.92 -2.10
CA GLU A 59 2.91 12.01 -2.57
C GLU A 59 4.35 11.58 -2.77
N ILE A 60 4.90 10.81 -1.82
CA ILE A 60 6.26 10.30 -1.94
C ILE A 60 6.38 9.37 -3.14
N LEU A 61 5.42 8.46 -3.32
CA LEU A 61 5.46 7.53 -4.45
C LEU A 61 5.41 8.28 -5.78
N HIS A 62 4.59 9.31 -5.87
CA HIS A 62 4.55 10.13 -7.09
C HIS A 62 5.87 10.83 -7.33
N ARG A 63 6.45 11.41 -6.30
CA ARG A 63 7.72 12.13 -6.42
C ARG A 63 8.84 11.21 -6.87
N GLU A 64 8.83 9.96 -6.38
CA GLU A 64 9.86 8.99 -6.73
C GLU A 64 9.54 8.23 -8.01
N LYS A 65 8.43 8.56 -8.66
CA LYS A 65 7.98 7.91 -9.89
C LYS A 65 7.80 6.40 -9.71
N LEU A 66 7.18 6.04 -8.59
CA LEU A 66 6.89 4.65 -8.26
C LEU A 66 5.38 4.42 -8.36
N PRO A 67 4.90 3.90 -9.49
CA PRO A 67 3.47 3.70 -9.65
C PRO A 67 2.95 2.60 -8.72
N TYR A 68 1.80 2.84 -8.14
CA TYR A 68 1.08 1.81 -7.40
C TYR A 68 -0.21 1.49 -8.16
N GLU A 69 -0.84 0.36 -7.82
CA GLU A 69 -2.05 -0.02 -8.53
C GLU A 69 -3.30 0.52 -7.87
N LYS A 70 -3.53 0.16 -6.62
CA LYS A 70 -4.77 0.52 -5.95
C LYS A 70 -4.54 0.76 -4.47
N LEU A 71 -5.50 1.45 -3.86
CA LEU A 71 -5.52 1.69 -2.43
C LEU A 71 -6.74 0.99 -1.84
N TYR A 72 -6.56 0.34 -0.70
CA TYR A 72 -7.65 -0.33 -0.01
C TYR A 72 -7.62 0.05 1.47
N ALA A 73 -8.79 0.42 2.00
CA ALA A 73 -8.93 0.59 3.44
C ALA A 73 -9.29 -0.74 4.06
N ILE A 74 -8.71 -1.05 5.20
CA ILE A 74 -9.02 -2.27 5.94
C ILE A 74 -10.06 -1.92 7.00
N LYS A 75 -11.22 -2.57 6.91
CA LYS A 75 -12.31 -2.30 7.85
C LYS A 75 -12.10 -3.09 9.14
N GLU A 76 -12.90 -2.76 10.14
CA GLU A 76 -12.78 -3.40 11.45
C GLU A 76 -12.97 -4.91 11.41
N ASP A 77 -13.80 -5.39 10.49
CA ASP A 77 -14.06 -6.82 10.36
C ASP A 77 -12.99 -7.51 9.51
N GLY A 78 -11.96 -6.80 9.10
CA GLY A 78 -10.90 -7.36 8.28
C GLY A 78 -11.14 -7.30 6.79
N SER A 79 -12.35 -6.90 6.38
CA SER A 79 -12.62 -6.75 4.96
C SER A 79 -11.93 -5.51 4.41
N THR A 80 -11.83 -5.44 3.09
CA THR A 80 -11.15 -4.33 2.44
C THR A 80 -12.11 -3.58 1.53
N GLU A 81 -11.83 -2.29 1.34
CA GLU A 81 -12.65 -1.44 0.49
C GLU A 81 -11.72 -0.58 -0.36
N GLU A 82 -11.91 -0.66 -1.67
CA GLU A 82 -11.08 0.15 -2.57
C GLU A 82 -11.36 1.63 -2.36
N ARG A 83 -10.28 2.42 -2.34
CA ARG A 83 -10.38 3.86 -2.14
C ARG A 83 -9.59 4.59 -3.22
N MET A 84 -9.98 5.83 -3.44
CA MET A 84 -9.28 6.72 -4.35
C MET A 84 -8.97 8.01 -3.60
N LEU A 85 -7.82 8.58 -3.93
CA LEU A 85 -7.46 9.88 -3.37
C LEU A 85 -7.85 11.01 -4.30
#